data_a40cd685ea7d828cdc9ae2d48ba516d2
#
_entry.id   a40cd685ea7d828cdc9ae2d48ba516d2
#
_cell.length_a   1.000
_cell.length_b   1.000
_cell.length_c   1.000
_cell.angle_alpha   90.00
_cell.angle_beta   90.00
_cell.angle_gamma   90.00
#
_symmetry.space_group_name_H-M   'P 1'
#
loop_
_entity.id
_entity.type
_entity.pdbx_description
1 polymer ?
#
loop_
_entity_poly.entity_id
_entity_poly.type
_entity_poly.pdbx_seq_one_letter_code
_entity_poly.pdbx_strand_id
1 'polypeptide(L)'
;YSDGYCRDSLEVEQNFIPFSLEETNQYQLETIPNLLPFVPKNDDELKEIIEITSISLKHRLDYVGTSKVIIGISGGLDSTLVLLFAYYTYQKYHLDSKNIIAVTMPGLGTGNKSKNIAIHLMQKLGVTMREVSIKKEAVNHLKLLNHNMIEKDVTYENVQARMRTMYLMNLANLEKGIVLGTGDMSEIALGWSTFNGDHMSMYSLNSGLPKTTIKALVKYFISVYPQVKNELKKVYNAVITPELTGFDQATEDKIGKYQINDFILYHLFMRGASKERIIYLLESCFDLELDDCLKYYENFIKRFNSNQYKRLTSAEGIKIFKLTLNPRGDFRY
;
A
#
# COMPACT_ATOMS: atom_id res chain seq x y z
N TYR A 1 -3.96 30.75 -10.94
CA TYR A 1 -3.51 30.50 -12.34
C TYR A 1 -4.69 30.57 -13.34
N SER A 2 -5.90 30.88 -12.93
CA SER A 2 -7.06 31.01 -13.82
C SER A 2 -7.45 32.48 -14.13
N ASP A 3 -6.79 33.45 -13.55
CA ASP A 3 -7.17 34.86 -13.66
C ASP A 3 -6.64 35.61 -14.90
N GLY A 4 -5.89 34.95 -15.79
CA GLY A 4 -5.20 35.61 -16.88
C GLY A 4 -5.82 35.52 -18.28
N TYR A 5 -6.82 34.67 -18.50
CA TYR A 5 -7.18 34.34 -19.88
C TYR A 5 -8.54 34.79 -20.41
N CYS A 6 -9.41 35.43 -19.63
CA CYS A 6 -10.76 35.80 -20.10
C CYS A 6 -11.34 37.10 -19.55
N ARG A 7 -10.53 38.12 -19.21
CA ARG A 7 -11.12 39.36 -18.65
C ARG A 7 -11.63 40.38 -19.66
N ASP A 8 -11.30 40.28 -20.91
CA ASP A 8 -11.52 41.40 -21.85
C ASP A 8 -12.54 41.18 -22.98
N SER A 9 -13.34 40.09 -22.98
CA SER A 9 -14.23 39.89 -24.13
C SER A 9 -15.59 39.27 -23.90
N LEU A 10 -16.04 39.08 -22.66
CA LEU A 10 -17.40 38.61 -22.39
C LEU A 10 -18.04 39.43 -21.28
N GLU A 11 -18.99 40.26 -21.61
CA GLU A 11 -19.99 40.77 -20.66
C GLU A 11 -20.82 39.55 -20.18
N VAL A 12 -20.43 38.99 -19.03
CA VAL A 12 -21.20 37.91 -18.41
C VAL A 12 -22.26 38.55 -17.56
N GLU A 13 -23.51 38.38 -17.95
CA GLU A 13 -24.66 38.78 -17.15
C GLU A 13 -24.72 37.85 -15.92
N GLN A 14 -24.46 38.41 -14.72
CA GLN A 14 -24.50 37.66 -13.47
C GLN A 14 -25.91 37.76 -12.87
N ASN A 15 -26.63 36.63 -12.87
CA ASN A 15 -27.92 36.54 -12.19
C ASN A 15 -27.69 36.03 -10.75
N PHE A 16 -27.90 36.90 -9.78
CA PHE A 16 -27.90 36.52 -8.37
C PHE A 16 -29.26 35.97 -7.98
N ILE A 17 -29.32 34.68 -7.65
CA ILE A 17 -30.51 34.05 -7.08
C ILE A 17 -30.30 33.95 -5.57
N PRO A 18 -30.88 34.86 -4.76
CA PRO A 18 -30.77 34.73 -3.31
C PRO A 18 -31.58 33.53 -2.83
N PHE A 19 -30.98 32.71 -2.03
CA PHE A 19 -31.68 31.62 -1.33
C PHE A 19 -31.21 31.55 0.12
N SER A 20 -32.08 31.15 1.01
CA SER A 20 -31.77 30.85 2.40
C SER A 20 -31.93 29.35 2.63
N LEU A 21 -30.95 28.75 3.28
CA LEU A 21 -31.06 27.37 3.78
C LEU A 21 -31.46 27.46 5.26
N GLU A 22 -32.50 26.74 5.63
CA GLU A 22 -32.81 26.55 7.05
C GLU A 22 -31.76 25.65 7.67
N GLU A 23 -31.22 26.07 8.82
CA GLU A 23 -30.32 25.19 9.61
C GLU A 23 -31.14 24.03 10.18
N THR A 24 -30.84 22.83 9.76
CA THR A 24 -31.41 21.61 10.32
C THR A 24 -30.52 21.10 11.44
N ASN A 25 -30.99 21.13 12.68
CA ASN A 25 -30.26 20.61 13.85
C ASN A 25 -30.31 19.08 13.97
N GLN A 26 -31.05 18.38 13.10
CA GLN A 26 -31.19 16.94 13.10
C GLN A 26 -31.03 16.40 11.67
N TYR A 27 -29.81 16.05 11.31
CA TYR A 27 -29.54 15.36 10.07
C TYR A 27 -29.40 13.87 10.33
N GLN A 28 -30.20 13.05 9.64
CA GLN A 28 -30.06 11.60 9.63
C GLN A 28 -29.66 11.13 8.24
N LEU A 29 -28.74 10.17 8.17
CA LEU A 29 -28.39 9.53 6.92
C LEU A 29 -29.57 8.71 6.40
N GLU A 30 -30.06 9.01 5.21
CA GLU A 30 -31.06 8.17 4.53
C GLU A 30 -30.50 6.79 4.18
N THR A 31 -29.21 6.74 3.85
CA THR A 31 -28.50 5.50 3.53
C THR A 31 -27.11 5.50 4.15
N ILE A 32 -26.73 4.38 4.73
CA ILE A 32 -25.36 4.18 5.26
C ILE A 32 -24.40 4.10 4.08
N PRO A 33 -23.33 4.91 4.05
CA PRO A 33 -22.29 4.83 3.02
C PRO A 33 -21.59 3.46 3.06
N ASN A 34 -21.02 3.06 1.92
CA ASN A 34 -20.20 1.86 1.88
C ASN A 34 -18.98 2.01 2.81
N LEU A 35 -18.86 1.13 3.81
CA LEU A 35 -17.77 1.14 4.79
C LEU A 35 -16.42 0.72 4.20
N LEU A 36 -16.44 0.12 3.02
CA LEU A 36 -15.26 -0.35 2.27
C LEU A 36 -15.28 0.25 0.86
N PRO A 37 -15.16 1.59 0.73
CA PRO A 37 -15.46 2.30 -0.51
C PRO A 37 -14.54 1.95 -1.69
N PHE A 38 -13.35 1.42 -1.40
CA PHE A 38 -12.38 0.97 -2.41
C PHE A 38 -12.46 -0.54 -2.71
N VAL A 39 -13.26 -1.30 -1.95
CA VAL A 39 -13.37 -2.74 -2.19
C VAL A 39 -14.37 -2.98 -3.31
N PRO A 40 -13.97 -3.68 -4.37
CA PRO A 40 -14.85 -4.08 -5.47
C PRO A 40 -16.08 -4.84 -4.99
N LYS A 41 -17.20 -4.65 -5.67
CA LYS A 41 -18.49 -5.22 -5.27
C LYS A 41 -18.64 -6.69 -5.65
N ASN A 42 -17.91 -7.14 -6.64
CA ASN A 42 -18.00 -8.49 -7.19
C ASN A 42 -16.65 -8.98 -7.73
N ASP A 43 -16.61 -10.26 -8.09
CA ASP A 43 -15.41 -10.92 -8.59
C ASP A 43 -14.97 -10.40 -9.97
N ASP A 44 -15.86 -9.85 -10.78
CA ASP A 44 -15.50 -9.32 -12.11
C ASP A 44 -14.72 -8.01 -11.98
N GLU A 45 -15.10 -7.14 -11.05
CA GLU A 45 -14.33 -5.95 -10.73
C GLU A 45 -12.96 -6.30 -10.13
N LEU A 46 -12.86 -7.38 -9.31
CA LEU A 46 -11.56 -7.87 -8.82
C LEU A 46 -10.68 -8.39 -9.94
N LYS A 47 -11.27 -9.13 -10.91
CA LYS A 47 -10.55 -9.58 -12.12
C LYS A 47 -10.06 -8.39 -12.95
N GLU A 48 -10.87 -7.35 -13.10
CA GLU A 48 -10.47 -6.15 -13.84
C GLU A 48 -9.23 -5.51 -13.23
N ILE A 49 -9.14 -5.39 -11.90
CA ILE A 49 -7.93 -4.91 -11.21
C ILE A 49 -6.73 -5.79 -11.52
N ILE A 50 -6.90 -7.12 -11.47
CA ILE A 50 -5.84 -8.08 -11.78
C ILE A 50 -5.37 -7.91 -13.23
N GLU A 51 -6.31 -7.74 -14.15
CA GLU A 51 -6.03 -7.55 -15.57
C GLU A 51 -5.28 -6.25 -15.85
N ILE A 52 -5.75 -5.12 -15.29
CA ILE A 52 -5.06 -3.82 -15.40
C ILE A 52 -3.64 -3.93 -14.86
N THR A 53 -3.47 -4.55 -13.69
CA THR A 53 -2.16 -4.74 -13.07
C THR A 53 -1.25 -5.62 -13.93
N SER A 54 -1.80 -6.70 -14.48
CA SER A 54 -1.06 -7.64 -15.33
C SER A 54 -0.60 -6.98 -16.64
N ILE A 55 -1.48 -6.25 -17.31
CA ILE A 55 -1.15 -5.51 -18.55
C ILE A 55 -0.08 -4.46 -18.27
N SER A 56 -0.23 -3.71 -17.17
CA SER A 56 0.71 -2.66 -16.79
C SER A 56 2.10 -3.22 -16.46
N LEU A 57 2.17 -4.35 -15.75
CA LEU A 57 3.45 -5.02 -15.47
C LEU A 57 4.09 -5.52 -16.77
N LYS A 58 3.32 -6.19 -17.65
CA LYS A 58 3.84 -6.68 -18.94
C LYS A 58 4.39 -5.53 -19.78
N HIS A 59 3.63 -4.43 -19.89
CA HIS A 59 4.08 -3.24 -20.62
C HIS A 59 5.35 -2.63 -20.04
N ARG A 60 5.47 -2.58 -18.69
CA ARG A 60 6.68 -2.11 -18.01
C ARG A 60 7.89 -3.00 -18.34
N LEU A 61 7.74 -4.31 -18.32
CA LEU A 61 8.79 -5.25 -18.65
C LEU A 61 9.26 -5.09 -20.10
N ASP A 62 8.34 -4.93 -21.04
CA ASP A 62 8.66 -4.70 -22.45
C ASP A 62 9.39 -3.38 -22.67
N TYR A 63 8.90 -2.31 -22.01
CA TYR A 63 9.50 -0.98 -22.12
C TYR A 63 10.96 -0.93 -21.58
N VAL A 64 11.21 -1.64 -20.47
CA VAL A 64 12.56 -1.72 -19.87
C VAL A 64 13.44 -2.74 -20.60
N GLY A 65 12.86 -3.64 -21.39
CA GLY A 65 13.59 -4.68 -22.11
C GLY A 65 14.09 -5.80 -21.20
N THR A 66 13.32 -6.16 -20.15
CA THR A 66 13.66 -7.26 -19.25
C THR A 66 12.48 -8.19 -19.03
N SER A 67 12.76 -9.44 -18.72
CA SER A 67 11.75 -10.41 -18.25
C SER A 67 11.92 -10.77 -16.77
N LYS A 68 12.89 -10.16 -16.06
CA LYS A 68 13.17 -10.52 -14.66
C LYS A 68 12.61 -9.48 -13.70
N VAL A 69 11.93 -9.97 -12.67
CA VAL A 69 11.44 -9.15 -11.55
C VAL A 69 12.01 -9.67 -10.22
N ILE A 70 12.34 -8.75 -9.34
CA ILE A 70 12.84 -9.01 -7.99
C ILE A 70 11.81 -8.54 -6.98
N ILE A 71 11.40 -9.41 -6.06
CA ILE A 71 10.36 -9.13 -5.08
C ILE A 71 10.84 -9.54 -3.69
N GLY A 72 10.80 -8.62 -2.73
CA GLY A 72 10.99 -8.94 -1.32
C GLY A 72 9.72 -9.58 -0.74
N ILE A 73 9.81 -10.79 -0.22
CA ILE A 73 8.68 -11.54 0.34
C ILE A 73 8.84 -11.67 1.85
N SER A 74 7.99 -10.94 2.59
CA SER A 74 7.92 -11.02 4.05
C SER A 74 7.03 -12.15 4.55
N GLY A 75 6.03 -12.55 3.76
CA GLY A 75 4.95 -13.44 4.17
C GLY A 75 3.70 -12.68 4.64
N GLY A 76 3.69 -11.36 4.53
CA GLY A 76 2.54 -10.48 4.77
C GLY A 76 1.66 -10.29 3.53
N LEU A 77 0.53 -9.58 3.70
CA LEU A 77 -0.49 -9.36 2.66
C LEU A 77 0.10 -8.72 1.38
N ASP A 78 0.85 -7.63 1.55
CA ASP A 78 1.27 -6.78 0.44
C ASP A 78 2.28 -7.48 -0.47
N SER A 79 3.32 -8.06 0.12
CA SER A 79 4.34 -8.82 -0.62
C SER A 79 3.76 -10.07 -1.28
N THR A 80 2.78 -10.70 -0.63
CA THR A 80 2.06 -11.84 -1.19
C THR A 80 1.26 -11.44 -2.41
N LEU A 81 0.51 -10.32 -2.35
CA LEU A 81 -0.27 -9.86 -3.50
C LEU A 81 0.61 -9.50 -4.69
N VAL A 82 1.74 -8.80 -4.48
CA VAL A 82 2.70 -8.50 -5.55
C VAL A 82 3.24 -9.76 -6.21
N LEU A 83 3.56 -10.79 -5.41
CA LEU A 83 3.98 -12.09 -5.96
C LEU A 83 2.89 -12.75 -6.79
N LEU A 84 1.63 -12.71 -6.33
CA LEU A 84 0.49 -13.26 -7.06
C LEU A 84 0.20 -12.51 -8.36
N PHE A 85 0.30 -11.18 -8.38
CA PHE A 85 0.19 -10.37 -9.59
C PHE A 85 1.30 -10.71 -10.60
N ALA A 86 2.56 -10.79 -10.14
CA ALA A 86 3.66 -11.18 -10.98
C ALA A 86 3.45 -12.59 -11.55
N TYR A 87 3.09 -13.54 -10.70
CA TYR A 87 2.83 -14.93 -11.12
C TYR A 87 1.68 -15.02 -12.13
N TYR A 88 0.56 -14.33 -11.88
CA TYR A 88 -0.57 -14.25 -12.81
C TYR A 88 -0.14 -13.67 -14.17
N THR A 89 0.61 -12.58 -14.15
CA THR A 89 1.13 -11.94 -15.38
C THR A 89 2.00 -12.89 -16.18
N TYR A 90 2.91 -13.61 -15.51
CA TYR A 90 3.81 -14.55 -16.17
C TYR A 90 3.06 -15.74 -16.77
N GLN A 91 2.06 -16.27 -16.07
CA GLN A 91 1.20 -17.31 -16.63
C GLN A 91 0.42 -16.81 -17.86
N LYS A 92 -0.22 -15.64 -17.74
CA LYS A 92 -1.05 -15.06 -18.80
C LYS A 92 -0.28 -14.81 -20.10
N TYR A 93 0.95 -14.31 -19.99
CA TYR A 93 1.80 -13.96 -21.15
C TYR A 93 2.83 -15.02 -21.48
N HIS A 94 2.69 -16.25 -20.95
CA HIS A 94 3.58 -17.38 -21.19
C HIS A 94 5.06 -17.06 -20.94
N LEU A 95 5.35 -16.25 -19.93
CA LEU A 95 6.70 -15.96 -19.47
C LEU A 95 7.17 -17.04 -18.49
N ASP A 96 8.48 -17.26 -18.46
CA ASP A 96 9.06 -18.24 -17.51
C ASP A 96 8.96 -17.72 -16.07
N SER A 97 8.20 -18.42 -15.22
CA SER A 97 8.05 -18.10 -13.80
C SER A 97 9.36 -18.09 -13.02
N LYS A 98 10.43 -18.73 -13.56
CA LYS A 98 11.77 -18.67 -12.99
C LYS A 98 12.40 -17.27 -13.07
N ASN A 99 11.89 -16.41 -13.92
CA ASN A 99 12.29 -15.02 -13.98
C ASN A 99 11.67 -14.15 -12.87
N ILE A 100 10.75 -14.69 -12.06
CA ILE A 100 10.28 -14.09 -10.80
C ILE A 100 11.26 -14.50 -9.72
N ILE A 101 12.13 -13.59 -9.29
CA ILE A 101 13.13 -13.81 -8.25
C ILE A 101 12.55 -13.29 -6.93
N ALA A 102 12.01 -14.18 -6.13
CA ALA A 102 11.38 -13.89 -4.86
C ALA A 102 12.35 -14.11 -3.71
N VAL A 103 12.58 -13.07 -2.90
CA VAL A 103 13.63 -13.06 -1.87
C VAL A 103 13.00 -12.88 -0.50
N THR A 104 13.22 -13.84 0.40
CA THR A 104 12.92 -13.64 1.82
C THR A 104 14.18 -13.24 2.57
N MET A 105 14.09 -12.18 3.39
CA MET A 105 15.26 -11.58 4.05
C MET A 105 15.02 -11.47 5.56
N PRO A 106 15.15 -12.59 6.30
CA PRO A 106 14.95 -12.55 7.74
C PRO A 106 15.94 -11.60 8.43
N GLY A 107 15.38 -10.65 9.20
CA GLY A 107 16.09 -9.69 10.03
C GLY A 107 16.06 -10.08 11.52
N LEU A 108 16.38 -9.11 12.38
CA LEU A 108 16.49 -9.30 13.84
C LEU A 108 15.14 -9.57 14.49
N GLY A 109 14.04 -9.01 13.94
CA GLY A 109 12.67 -9.18 14.45
C GLY A 109 11.81 -10.19 13.68
N THR A 110 12.35 -10.83 12.63
CA THR A 110 11.56 -11.72 11.78
C THR A 110 11.18 -13.01 12.50
N GLY A 111 9.88 -13.27 12.61
CA GLY A 111 9.34 -14.51 13.17
C GLY A 111 9.44 -15.70 12.20
N ASN A 112 9.55 -16.91 12.75
CA ASN A 112 9.62 -18.12 11.93
C ASN A 112 8.31 -18.38 11.16
N LYS A 113 7.16 -17.95 11.67
CA LYS A 113 5.84 -18.18 11.06
C LYS A 113 5.73 -17.50 9.71
N SER A 114 5.99 -16.19 9.63
CA SER A 114 5.92 -15.43 8.39
C SER A 114 6.95 -15.90 7.38
N LYS A 115 8.19 -16.14 7.83
CA LYS A 115 9.25 -16.72 7.01
C LYS A 115 8.82 -18.04 6.36
N ASN A 116 8.23 -18.97 7.13
CA ASN A 116 7.80 -20.27 6.60
C ASN A 116 6.66 -20.12 5.59
N ILE A 117 5.72 -19.20 5.83
CA ILE A 117 4.65 -18.90 4.87
C ILE A 117 5.27 -18.41 3.55
N ALA A 118 6.21 -17.45 3.61
CA ALA A 118 6.89 -16.93 2.44
C ALA A 118 7.59 -18.05 1.64
N ILE A 119 8.36 -18.90 2.31
CA ILE A 119 9.10 -20.02 1.69
C ILE A 119 8.13 -20.99 1.00
N HIS A 120 7.09 -21.45 1.69
CA HIS A 120 6.13 -22.40 1.12
C HIS A 120 5.37 -21.81 -0.07
N LEU A 121 5.01 -20.52 0.01
CA LEU A 121 4.35 -19.83 -1.09
C LEU A 121 5.24 -19.80 -2.35
N MET A 122 6.49 -19.38 -2.22
CA MET A 122 7.45 -19.31 -3.32
C MET A 122 7.71 -20.68 -3.94
N GLN A 123 7.90 -21.72 -3.10
CA GLN A 123 8.11 -23.10 -3.55
C GLN A 123 6.94 -23.64 -4.36
N LYS A 124 5.71 -23.47 -3.84
CA LYS A 124 4.49 -23.98 -4.51
C LYS A 124 4.15 -23.24 -5.80
N LEU A 125 4.51 -21.96 -5.92
CA LEU A 125 4.37 -21.21 -7.17
C LEU A 125 5.50 -21.51 -8.17
N GLY A 126 6.55 -22.23 -7.76
CA GLY A 126 7.64 -22.64 -8.63
C GLY A 126 8.52 -21.49 -9.13
N VAL A 127 8.52 -20.34 -8.45
CA VAL A 127 9.36 -19.17 -8.76
C VAL A 127 10.81 -19.39 -8.31
N THR A 128 11.75 -18.55 -8.73
CA THR A 128 13.11 -18.57 -8.23
C THR A 128 13.14 -17.99 -6.83
N MET A 129 13.43 -18.84 -5.85
CA MET A 129 13.46 -18.47 -4.44
C MET A 129 14.87 -18.20 -3.96
N ARG A 130 15.05 -17.13 -3.17
CA ARG A 130 16.27 -16.85 -2.40
C ARG A 130 15.93 -16.58 -0.94
N GLU A 131 16.70 -17.14 -0.02
CA GLU A 131 16.69 -16.80 1.40
C GLU A 131 18.01 -16.15 1.76
N VAL A 132 17.97 -14.90 2.24
CA VAL A 132 19.15 -14.10 2.57
C VAL A 132 18.97 -13.45 3.93
N SER A 133 19.70 -13.91 4.94
CA SER A 133 19.65 -13.29 6.26
C SER A 133 20.39 -11.95 6.25
N ILE A 134 19.71 -10.88 6.66
CA ILE A 134 20.33 -9.55 6.80
C ILE A 134 20.79 -9.26 8.24
N LYS A 135 20.73 -10.24 9.13
CA LYS A 135 21.01 -10.03 10.57
C LYS A 135 22.40 -9.52 10.83
N LYS A 136 23.41 -10.13 10.20
CA LYS A 136 24.82 -9.78 10.41
C LYS A 136 25.11 -8.36 9.93
N GLU A 137 24.63 -8.02 8.76
CA GLU A 137 24.79 -6.71 8.12
C GLU A 137 24.09 -5.61 8.94
N ALA A 138 22.87 -5.87 9.40
CA ALA A 138 22.12 -4.94 10.25
C ALA A 138 22.84 -4.70 11.59
N VAL A 139 23.34 -5.76 12.25
CA VAL A 139 24.10 -5.62 13.50
C VAL A 139 25.40 -4.84 13.27
N ASN A 140 26.13 -5.13 12.21
CA ASN A 140 27.36 -4.39 11.88
C ASN A 140 27.07 -2.90 11.65
N HIS A 141 26.01 -2.60 10.91
CA HIS A 141 25.62 -1.21 10.66
C HIS A 141 25.16 -0.48 11.92
N LEU A 142 24.39 -1.14 12.80
CA LEU A 142 23.99 -0.57 14.09
C LEU A 142 25.21 -0.28 14.99
N LYS A 143 26.24 -1.17 14.99
CA LYS A 143 27.50 -0.93 15.69
C LYS A 143 28.25 0.29 15.16
N LEU A 144 28.29 0.50 13.83
CA LEU A 144 28.90 1.69 13.23
C LEU A 144 28.22 2.99 13.66
N LEU A 145 26.92 2.91 13.98
CA LEU A 145 26.14 4.05 14.50
C LEU A 145 26.27 4.20 16.03
N ASN A 146 27.04 3.36 16.71
CA ASN A 146 27.11 3.27 18.17
C ASN A 146 25.75 3.02 18.84
N HIS A 147 24.83 2.33 18.14
CA HIS A 147 23.52 2.00 18.65
C HIS A 147 23.61 0.86 19.68
N ASN A 148 22.96 1.02 20.84
CA ASN A 148 23.03 0.04 21.94
C ASN A 148 22.34 -1.30 21.64
N MET A 149 21.45 -1.36 20.63
CA MET A 149 20.65 -2.51 20.21
C MET A 149 19.69 -3.09 21.28
N ILE A 150 19.62 -2.48 22.45
CA ILE A 150 18.68 -2.82 23.52
C ILE A 150 17.32 -2.19 23.20
N GLU A 151 17.36 -0.91 22.85
CA GLU A 151 16.20 -0.18 22.39
C GLU A 151 15.88 -0.54 20.93
N LYS A 152 14.66 -0.97 20.70
CA LYS A 152 14.17 -1.27 19.35
C LYS A 152 13.44 -0.03 18.81
N ASP A 153 14.20 1.05 18.67
CA ASP A 153 13.74 2.33 18.20
C ASP A 153 13.58 2.40 16.67
N VAL A 154 13.24 3.57 16.16
CA VAL A 154 13.09 3.82 14.73
C VAL A 154 14.39 3.59 13.95
N THR A 155 15.58 3.79 14.57
CA THR A 155 16.87 3.52 13.93
C THR A 155 17.05 2.03 13.73
N TYR A 156 16.77 1.23 14.77
CA TYR A 156 16.82 -0.22 14.73
C TYR A 156 15.91 -0.81 13.65
N GLU A 157 14.69 -0.27 13.49
CA GLU A 157 13.74 -0.68 12.43
C GLU A 157 14.24 -0.27 11.05
N ASN A 158 14.61 1.00 10.89
CA ASN A 158 14.96 1.58 9.60
C ASN A 158 16.24 1.01 9.00
N VAL A 159 17.23 0.65 9.81
CA VAL A 159 18.45 -0.03 9.34
C VAL A 159 18.08 -1.33 8.64
N GLN A 160 17.21 -2.15 9.24
CA GLN A 160 16.80 -3.43 8.66
C GLN A 160 16.02 -3.24 7.35
N ALA A 161 15.09 -2.28 7.30
CA ALA A 161 14.32 -1.98 6.10
C ALA A 161 15.23 -1.53 4.95
N ARG A 162 16.19 -0.63 5.21
CA ARG A 162 17.15 -0.15 4.20
C ARG A 162 18.11 -1.24 3.73
N MET A 163 18.57 -2.12 4.62
CA MET A 163 19.38 -3.27 4.23
C MET A 163 18.66 -4.19 3.24
N ARG A 164 17.38 -4.46 3.46
CA ARG A 164 16.57 -5.22 2.51
C ARG A 164 16.47 -4.55 1.16
N THR A 165 16.14 -3.26 1.14
CA THR A 165 16.02 -2.50 -0.10
C THR A 165 17.35 -2.43 -0.86
N MET A 166 18.45 -2.14 -0.18
CA MET A 166 19.79 -2.13 -0.78
C MET A 166 20.11 -3.48 -1.44
N TYR A 167 19.84 -4.59 -0.74
CA TYR A 167 20.06 -5.91 -1.31
C TYR A 167 19.22 -6.15 -2.57
N LEU A 168 17.92 -5.83 -2.54
CA LEU A 168 17.02 -6.03 -3.68
C LEU A 168 17.44 -5.19 -4.89
N MET A 169 17.82 -3.92 -4.68
CA MET A 169 18.27 -3.02 -5.76
C MET A 169 19.56 -3.52 -6.41
N ASN A 170 20.54 -3.94 -5.61
CA ASN A 170 21.79 -4.49 -6.13
C ASN A 170 21.58 -5.85 -6.83
N LEU A 171 20.67 -6.67 -6.30
CA LEU A 171 20.30 -7.92 -6.96
C LEU A 171 19.62 -7.67 -8.31
N ALA A 172 18.78 -6.65 -8.41
CA ALA A 172 18.15 -6.28 -9.67
C ALA A 172 19.18 -5.88 -10.73
N ASN A 173 20.23 -5.15 -10.36
CA ASN A 173 21.34 -4.86 -11.26
C ASN A 173 22.08 -6.11 -11.71
N LEU A 174 22.41 -7.01 -10.76
CA LEU A 174 23.10 -8.26 -11.06
C LEU A 174 22.30 -9.17 -12.00
N GLU A 175 20.99 -9.25 -11.77
CA GLU A 175 20.08 -10.10 -12.56
C GLU A 175 19.55 -9.42 -13.83
N LYS A 176 19.86 -8.13 -14.04
CA LYS A 176 19.31 -7.31 -15.12
C LYS A 176 17.78 -7.27 -15.10
N GLY A 177 17.21 -7.11 -13.92
CA GLY A 177 15.77 -7.08 -13.68
C GLY A 177 15.32 -5.78 -13.00
N ILE A 178 14.06 -5.74 -12.61
CA ILE A 178 13.46 -4.61 -11.88
C ILE A 178 12.92 -5.04 -10.52
N VAL A 179 13.03 -4.17 -9.51
CA VAL A 179 12.44 -4.38 -8.18
C VAL A 179 10.98 -3.96 -8.22
N LEU A 180 10.07 -4.87 -7.85
CA LEU A 180 8.66 -4.58 -7.67
C LEU A 180 8.40 -4.14 -6.23
N GLY A 181 7.77 -2.97 -6.08
CA GLY A 181 7.39 -2.40 -4.79
C GLY A 181 6.12 -3.04 -4.22
N THR A 182 6.09 -3.19 -2.93
CA THR A 182 4.99 -3.81 -2.19
C THR A 182 4.15 -2.81 -1.40
N GLY A 183 4.62 -1.57 -1.19
CA GLY A 183 3.90 -0.54 -0.46
C GLY A 183 2.56 -0.19 -1.12
N ASP A 184 1.52 -0.07 -0.30
CA ASP A 184 0.15 0.19 -0.73
C ASP A 184 -0.28 1.65 -0.54
N MET A 185 -1.47 2.00 -1.06
CA MET A 185 -1.99 3.36 -1.00
C MET A 185 -2.25 3.84 0.45
N SER A 186 -2.70 2.97 1.35
CA SER A 186 -2.96 3.32 2.75
C SER A 186 -1.66 3.63 3.49
N GLU A 187 -0.61 2.82 3.25
CA GLU A 187 0.73 3.06 3.79
C GLU A 187 1.33 4.35 3.24
N ILE A 188 1.18 4.60 1.94
CA ILE A 188 1.61 5.83 1.27
C ILE A 188 0.88 7.05 1.85
N ALA A 189 -0.44 6.96 2.09
CA ALA A 189 -1.22 8.04 2.70
C ALA A 189 -0.72 8.37 4.11
N LEU A 190 -0.52 7.35 4.94
CA LEU A 190 -0.13 7.49 6.34
C LEU A 190 1.38 7.65 6.54
N GLY A 191 2.19 7.54 5.47
CA GLY A 191 3.64 7.52 5.55
C GLY A 191 4.18 6.35 6.37
N TRP A 192 3.46 5.22 6.40
CA TRP A 192 3.80 4.03 7.16
C TRP A 192 4.80 3.14 6.40
N SER A 193 5.98 3.66 6.21
CA SER A 193 7.11 3.01 5.56
C SER A 193 8.42 3.70 5.95
N THR A 194 9.52 2.98 5.86
CA THR A 194 10.85 3.56 6.04
C THR A 194 11.27 4.33 4.80
N PHE A 195 11.51 5.64 4.95
CA PHE A 195 12.05 6.45 3.86
C PHE A 195 13.36 5.87 3.33
N ASN A 196 13.47 5.73 2.01
CA ASN A 196 14.59 5.09 1.33
C ASN A 196 14.87 3.64 1.80
N GLY A 197 13.82 2.97 2.29
CA GLY A 197 13.79 1.55 2.62
C GLY A 197 12.69 0.86 1.81
N ASP A 198 11.74 0.21 2.48
CA ASP A 198 10.57 -0.43 1.87
C ASP A 198 9.65 0.52 1.09
N HIS A 199 9.77 1.83 1.34
CA HIS A 199 9.17 2.89 0.54
C HIS A 199 9.69 2.92 -0.92
N MET A 200 10.89 2.40 -1.22
CA MET A 200 11.55 2.51 -2.52
C MET A 200 11.43 1.24 -3.35
N SER A 201 11.19 1.41 -4.65
CA SER A 201 11.20 0.35 -5.65
C SER A 201 11.46 0.93 -7.04
N MET A 202 11.56 0.08 -8.05
CA MET A 202 11.66 0.52 -9.46
C MET A 202 10.29 0.62 -10.12
N TYR A 203 9.31 -0.17 -9.68
CA TYR A 203 7.92 -0.11 -10.11
C TYR A 203 7.00 -0.69 -9.02
N SER A 204 5.99 0.05 -8.60
CA SER A 204 5.10 -0.36 -7.51
C SER A 204 3.76 -0.87 -8.02
N LEU A 205 3.43 -2.14 -7.74
CA LEU A 205 2.17 -2.74 -8.17
C LEU A 205 1.00 -2.40 -7.22
N ASN A 206 1.28 -2.22 -5.94
CA ASN A 206 0.24 -1.99 -4.92
C ASN A 206 -0.05 -0.50 -4.65
N SER A 207 0.75 0.43 -5.18
CA SER A 207 0.63 1.86 -4.82
C SER A 207 -0.72 2.50 -5.14
N GLY A 208 -1.47 1.92 -6.06
CA GLY A 208 -2.84 2.32 -6.41
C GLY A 208 -3.93 1.57 -5.65
N LEU A 209 -3.60 0.70 -4.69
CA LEU A 209 -4.52 -0.18 -3.98
C LEU A 209 -4.50 0.12 -2.48
N PRO A 210 -5.61 0.53 -1.85
CA PRO A 210 -5.72 0.58 -0.40
C PRO A 210 -5.65 -0.82 0.24
N LYS A 211 -5.26 -0.87 1.51
CA LYS A 211 -5.10 -2.11 2.28
C LYS A 211 -6.37 -2.98 2.28
N THR A 212 -7.54 -2.37 2.34
CA THR A 212 -8.82 -3.07 2.30
C THR A 212 -9.03 -3.79 0.95
N THR A 213 -8.62 -3.17 -0.16
CA THR A 213 -8.66 -3.79 -1.50
C THR A 213 -7.65 -4.92 -1.63
N ILE A 214 -6.43 -4.74 -1.10
CA ILE A 214 -5.41 -5.80 -1.08
C ILE A 214 -5.93 -7.05 -0.37
N LYS A 215 -6.58 -6.86 0.77
CA LYS A 215 -7.18 -7.96 1.53
C LYS A 215 -8.25 -8.70 0.72
N ALA A 216 -9.11 -7.97 -0.01
CA ALA A 216 -10.12 -8.55 -0.87
C ALA A 216 -9.50 -9.34 -2.05
N LEU A 217 -8.45 -8.82 -2.69
CA LEU A 217 -7.74 -9.48 -3.77
C LEU A 217 -7.02 -10.75 -3.31
N VAL A 218 -6.35 -10.74 -2.14
CA VAL A 218 -5.74 -11.96 -1.58
C VAL A 218 -6.81 -13.01 -1.28
N LYS A 219 -7.98 -12.60 -0.77
CA LYS A 219 -9.13 -13.50 -0.58
C LYS A 219 -9.60 -14.12 -1.90
N TYR A 220 -9.71 -13.32 -2.94
CA TYR A 220 -10.08 -13.78 -4.28
C TYR A 220 -9.06 -14.81 -4.83
N PHE A 221 -7.76 -14.54 -4.70
CA PHE A 221 -6.72 -15.47 -5.15
C PHE A 221 -6.71 -16.82 -4.42
N ILE A 222 -7.34 -16.94 -3.24
CA ILE A 222 -7.54 -18.25 -2.57
C ILE A 222 -8.36 -19.22 -3.44
N SER A 223 -9.30 -18.69 -4.23
CA SER A 223 -10.09 -19.50 -5.18
C SER A 223 -9.36 -19.75 -6.50
N VAL A 224 -8.54 -18.78 -6.94
CA VAL A 224 -7.81 -18.85 -8.22
C VAL A 224 -6.64 -19.83 -8.18
N TYR A 225 -5.93 -19.90 -7.02
CA TYR A 225 -4.72 -20.70 -6.87
C TYR A 225 -4.86 -21.78 -5.77
N PRO A 226 -5.54 -22.92 -6.05
CA PRO A 226 -5.76 -23.97 -5.06
C PRO A 226 -4.47 -24.53 -4.45
N GLN A 227 -3.36 -24.55 -5.22
CA GLN A 227 -2.05 -25.07 -4.78
C GLN A 227 -1.44 -24.29 -3.61
N VAL A 228 -1.79 -23.02 -3.45
CA VAL A 228 -1.32 -22.14 -2.36
C VAL A 228 -2.43 -21.69 -1.40
N LYS A 229 -3.61 -22.30 -1.50
CA LYS A 229 -4.81 -21.93 -0.70
C LYS A 229 -4.54 -21.87 0.80
N ASN A 230 -3.79 -22.81 1.33
CA ASN A 230 -3.51 -22.87 2.78
C ASN A 230 -2.60 -21.75 3.24
N GLU A 231 -1.59 -21.40 2.45
CA GLU A 231 -0.69 -20.29 2.69
C GLU A 231 -1.43 -18.96 2.61
N LEU A 232 -2.24 -18.78 1.56
CA LEU A 232 -3.05 -17.55 1.39
C LEU A 232 -4.07 -17.37 2.51
N LYS A 233 -4.71 -18.43 3.00
CA LYS A 233 -5.58 -18.34 4.18
C LYS A 233 -4.83 -17.89 5.44
N LYS A 234 -3.59 -18.37 5.64
CA LYS A 234 -2.76 -17.93 6.76
C LYS A 234 -2.39 -16.46 6.63
N VAL A 235 -2.01 -16.00 5.43
CA VAL A 235 -1.72 -14.58 5.15
C VAL A 235 -2.97 -13.70 5.37
N TYR A 236 -4.12 -14.11 4.85
CA TYR A 236 -5.38 -13.37 4.97
C TYR A 236 -5.83 -13.17 6.42
N ASN A 237 -5.64 -14.20 7.27
CA ASN A 237 -6.05 -14.19 8.68
C ASN A 237 -4.97 -13.68 9.63
N ALA A 238 -3.76 -13.37 9.13
CA ALA A 238 -2.68 -12.86 9.97
C ALA A 238 -2.98 -11.42 10.42
N VAL A 239 -2.56 -11.12 11.64
CA VAL A 239 -2.52 -9.73 12.13
C VAL A 239 -1.43 -8.98 11.36
N ILE A 240 -1.71 -7.77 10.93
CA ILE A 240 -0.75 -6.94 10.21
C ILE A 240 0.24 -6.37 11.23
N THR A 241 1.51 -6.79 11.13
CA THR A 241 2.60 -6.36 12.00
C THR A 241 3.79 -5.86 11.18
N PRO A 242 4.59 -4.92 11.67
CA PRO A 242 5.76 -4.41 10.94
C PRO A 242 6.93 -5.40 10.88
N GLU A 243 6.92 -6.51 11.62
CA GLU A 243 7.96 -7.58 11.65
C GLU A 243 9.43 -7.11 11.87
N LEU A 244 9.65 -5.88 12.32
CA LEU A 244 10.98 -5.29 12.46
C LEU A 244 11.52 -5.39 13.89
N THR A 245 10.64 -5.36 14.89
CA THR A 245 10.99 -5.32 16.31
C THR A 245 10.88 -6.67 17.04
N GLY A 246 10.17 -7.63 16.45
CA GLY A 246 9.89 -8.94 17.07
C GLY A 246 8.85 -8.88 18.19
N PHE A 247 8.13 -7.76 18.35
CA PHE A 247 6.96 -7.65 19.24
C PHE A 247 5.70 -7.89 18.43
N ASP A 248 4.71 -8.60 19.01
CA ASP A 248 3.39 -8.83 18.43
C ASP A 248 2.49 -7.57 18.50
N GLN A 249 3.07 -6.38 18.26
CA GLN A 249 2.32 -5.14 18.23
C GLN A 249 1.67 -5.00 16.85
N ALA A 250 0.35 -4.95 16.81
CA ALA A 250 -0.38 -4.73 15.57
C ALA A 250 -0.07 -3.33 15.00
N THR A 251 0.09 -3.24 13.69
CA THR A 251 0.25 -1.95 13.02
C THR A 251 -0.93 -1.02 13.32
N GLU A 252 -2.13 -1.57 13.37
CA GLU A 252 -3.36 -0.82 13.66
C GLU A 252 -3.40 -0.21 15.07
N ASP A 253 -2.61 -0.69 16.02
CA ASP A 253 -2.48 -0.06 17.35
C ASP A 253 -1.80 1.32 17.26
N LYS A 254 -0.92 1.52 16.26
CA LYS A 254 -0.17 2.78 16.07
C LYS A 254 -0.85 3.75 15.11
N ILE A 255 -1.48 3.24 14.05
CA ILE A 255 -2.05 4.08 12.99
C ILE A 255 -3.57 4.06 12.96
N GLY A 256 -4.21 3.23 13.78
CA GLY A 256 -5.65 2.97 13.73
C GLY A 256 -6.02 1.94 12.65
N LYS A 257 -7.27 1.49 12.66
CA LYS A 257 -7.79 0.47 11.73
C LYS A 257 -7.68 0.96 10.28
N TYR A 258 -7.14 0.12 9.42
CA TYR A 258 -7.04 0.42 7.98
C TYR A 258 -8.39 0.70 7.33
N GLN A 259 -9.44 0.00 7.75
CA GLN A 259 -10.79 0.24 7.25
C GLN A 259 -11.24 1.69 7.47
N ILE A 260 -10.97 2.26 8.64
CA ILE A 260 -11.32 3.64 8.99
C ILE A 260 -10.44 4.62 8.22
N ASN A 261 -9.13 4.34 8.15
CA ASN A 261 -8.20 5.18 7.39
C ASN A 261 -8.54 5.23 5.89
N ASP A 262 -8.88 4.09 5.29
CA ASP A 262 -9.29 4.02 3.89
C ASP A 262 -10.65 4.73 3.65
N PHE A 263 -11.56 4.67 4.62
CA PHE A 263 -12.81 5.42 4.59
C PHE A 263 -12.58 6.94 4.64
N ILE A 264 -11.71 7.41 5.54
CA ILE A 264 -11.30 8.82 5.61
C ILE A 264 -10.65 9.24 4.30
N LEU A 265 -9.69 8.45 3.79
CA LEU A 265 -9.00 8.70 2.52
C LEU A 265 -10.00 8.91 1.38
N TYR A 266 -11.00 8.03 1.27
CA TYR A 266 -12.02 8.10 0.23
C TYR A 266 -12.87 9.36 0.36
N HIS A 267 -13.44 9.61 1.54
CA HIS A 267 -14.34 10.74 1.73
C HIS A 267 -13.64 12.09 1.60
N LEU A 268 -12.40 12.18 2.10
CA LEU A 268 -11.60 13.40 2.01
C LEU A 268 -11.24 13.73 0.55
N PHE A 269 -10.64 12.80 -0.17
CA PHE A 269 -10.06 13.10 -1.49
C PHE A 269 -10.96 12.78 -2.68
N MET A 270 -11.84 11.79 -2.55
CA MET A 270 -12.76 11.45 -3.64
C MET A 270 -14.08 12.19 -3.57
N ARG A 271 -14.48 12.63 -2.37
CA ARG A 271 -15.76 13.31 -2.13
C ARG A 271 -15.59 14.76 -1.71
N GLY A 272 -14.38 15.22 -1.38
CA GLY A 272 -14.14 16.58 -0.90
C GLY A 272 -14.88 16.89 0.41
N ALA A 273 -15.06 15.86 1.27
CA ALA A 273 -15.82 16.03 2.51
C ALA A 273 -15.03 16.87 3.51
N SER A 274 -15.72 17.79 4.20
CA SER A 274 -15.15 18.58 5.29
C SER A 274 -14.81 17.71 6.52
N LYS A 275 -14.04 18.26 7.47
CA LYS A 275 -13.74 17.62 8.76
C LYS A 275 -15.03 17.18 9.47
N GLU A 276 -15.98 18.10 9.61
CA GLU A 276 -17.25 17.89 10.32
C GLU A 276 -18.05 16.76 9.67
N ARG A 277 -18.10 16.75 8.34
CA ARG A 277 -18.79 15.69 7.60
C ARG A 277 -18.12 14.33 7.78
N ILE A 278 -16.79 14.25 7.76
CA ILE A 278 -16.08 12.99 7.98
C ILE A 278 -16.31 12.48 9.40
N ILE A 279 -16.23 13.35 10.41
CA ILE A 279 -16.49 12.97 11.82
C ILE A 279 -17.92 12.44 11.97
N TYR A 280 -18.92 13.15 11.45
CA TYR A 280 -20.31 12.71 11.45
C TYR A 280 -20.50 11.33 10.80
N LEU A 281 -19.83 11.10 9.65
CA LEU A 281 -19.88 9.80 8.97
C LEU A 281 -19.20 8.69 9.79
N LEU A 282 -18.10 8.98 10.50
CA LEU A 282 -17.44 8.02 11.36
C LEU A 282 -18.32 7.61 12.55
N GLU A 283 -18.93 8.57 13.24
CA GLU A 283 -19.89 8.30 14.32
C GLU A 283 -21.07 7.46 13.83
N SER A 284 -21.66 7.87 12.69
CA SER A 284 -22.87 7.22 12.16
C SER A 284 -22.63 5.81 11.60
N CYS A 285 -21.40 5.51 11.14
CA CYS A 285 -21.12 4.31 10.36
C CYS A 285 -20.26 3.27 11.09
N PHE A 286 -19.48 3.66 12.11
CA PHE A 286 -18.51 2.77 12.77
C PHE A 286 -18.78 2.56 14.28
N ASP A 287 -19.88 3.09 14.80
CA ASP A 287 -20.21 3.01 16.22
C ASP A 287 -19.04 3.49 17.11
N LEU A 288 -18.52 4.67 16.76
CA LEU A 288 -17.40 5.31 17.46
C LEU A 288 -17.90 6.53 18.23
N GLU A 289 -17.32 6.75 19.39
CA GLU A 289 -17.53 7.98 20.15
C GLU A 289 -16.85 9.17 19.44
N LEU A 290 -17.39 10.38 19.63
CA LEU A 290 -16.90 11.61 19.02
C LEU A 290 -15.38 11.81 19.20
N ASP A 291 -14.88 11.58 20.40
CA ASP A 291 -13.45 11.73 20.72
C ASP A 291 -12.56 10.78 19.90
N ASP A 292 -13.03 9.57 19.63
CA ASP A 292 -12.28 8.62 18.82
C ASP A 292 -12.35 8.98 17.34
N CYS A 293 -13.49 9.48 16.84
CA CYS A 293 -13.62 10.01 15.49
C CYS A 293 -12.67 11.18 15.25
N LEU A 294 -12.59 12.11 16.20
CA LEU A 294 -11.64 13.23 16.17
C LEU A 294 -10.19 12.75 16.13
N LYS A 295 -9.82 11.80 17.01
CA LYS A 295 -8.45 11.22 17.04
C LYS A 295 -8.10 10.54 15.71
N TYR A 296 -9.01 9.77 15.11
CA TYR A 296 -8.78 9.14 13.81
C TYR A 296 -8.53 10.18 12.73
N TYR A 297 -9.39 11.18 12.61
CA TYR A 297 -9.25 12.22 11.61
C TYR A 297 -7.95 13.02 11.80
N GLU A 298 -7.67 13.50 13.00
CA GLU A 298 -6.48 14.31 13.30
C GLU A 298 -5.18 13.54 13.10
N ASN A 299 -5.13 12.26 13.52
CA ASN A 299 -3.99 11.40 13.27
C ASN A 299 -3.78 11.19 11.76
N PHE A 300 -4.86 10.95 11.00
CA PHE A 300 -4.79 10.80 9.54
C PHE A 300 -4.20 12.05 8.89
N ILE A 301 -4.77 13.24 9.16
CA ILE A 301 -4.32 14.51 8.58
C ILE A 301 -2.87 14.83 8.98
N LYS A 302 -2.54 14.68 10.27
CA LYS A 302 -1.17 14.88 10.75
C LYS A 302 -0.16 14.00 10.02
N ARG A 303 -0.47 12.70 9.91
CA ARG A 303 0.41 11.75 9.21
C ARG A 303 0.48 12.05 7.71
N PHE A 304 -0.64 12.32 7.08
CA PHE A 304 -0.70 12.65 5.66
C PHE A 304 0.20 13.85 5.35
N ASN A 305 0.06 14.94 6.09
CA ASN A 305 0.84 16.17 5.86
C ASN A 305 2.33 15.98 6.19
N SER A 306 2.67 15.41 7.35
CA SER A 306 4.06 15.26 7.78
C SER A 306 4.88 14.29 6.92
N ASN A 307 4.23 13.39 6.19
CA ASN A 307 4.90 12.40 5.34
C ASN A 307 4.83 12.72 3.83
N GLN A 308 4.49 13.94 3.46
CA GLN A 308 4.43 14.36 2.06
C GLN A 308 5.76 14.11 1.32
N TYR A 309 6.90 14.36 1.97
CA TYR A 309 8.21 14.11 1.37
C TYR A 309 8.43 12.66 0.91
N LYS A 310 7.81 11.69 1.59
CA LYS A 310 7.85 10.29 1.17
C LYS A 310 7.04 10.08 -0.11
N ARG A 311 5.87 10.72 -0.23
CA ARG A 311 5.04 10.63 -1.43
C ARG A 311 5.72 11.27 -2.63
N LEU A 312 6.38 12.43 -2.44
CA LEU A 312 7.10 13.13 -3.52
C LEU A 312 8.23 12.31 -4.15
N THR A 313 8.78 11.37 -3.40
CA THR A 313 9.88 10.50 -3.84
C THR A 313 9.48 9.05 -4.09
N SER A 314 8.18 8.75 -4.02
CA SER A 314 7.69 7.38 -4.23
C SER A 314 7.91 6.91 -5.67
N ALA A 315 8.06 5.59 -5.81
CA ALA A 315 8.20 4.95 -7.10
C ALA A 315 6.95 5.15 -7.97
N GLU A 316 7.14 5.11 -9.27
CA GLU A 316 6.03 5.02 -10.21
C GLU A 316 5.23 3.74 -9.98
N GLY A 317 3.92 3.83 -10.12
CA GLY A 317 3.02 2.70 -9.91
C GLY A 317 1.75 2.80 -10.74
N ILE A 318 0.89 1.83 -10.56
CA ILE A 318 -0.33 1.67 -11.36
C ILE A 318 -1.44 2.54 -10.76
N LYS A 319 -2.16 3.27 -11.61
CA LYS A 319 -3.40 3.95 -11.23
C LYS A 319 -4.59 3.01 -11.45
N ILE A 320 -5.17 2.52 -10.35
CA ILE A 320 -6.33 1.62 -10.38
C ILE A 320 -7.64 2.42 -10.21
N PHE A 321 -7.69 3.27 -9.22
CA PHE A 321 -8.86 4.10 -8.92
C PHE A 321 -8.73 5.51 -9.52
N LYS A 322 -9.79 6.30 -9.45
CA LYS A 322 -9.74 7.73 -9.82
C LYS A 322 -8.72 8.49 -8.96
N LEU A 323 -8.56 8.08 -7.69
CA LEU A 323 -7.54 8.60 -6.79
C LEU A 323 -6.21 7.89 -7.03
N THR A 324 -5.12 8.65 -7.09
CA THR A 324 -3.76 8.17 -6.91
C THR A 324 -2.99 9.15 -6.02
N LEU A 325 -2.10 8.62 -5.17
CA LEU A 325 -1.21 9.42 -4.34
C LEU A 325 0.20 9.57 -4.95
N ASN A 326 0.35 9.16 -6.20
CA ASN A 326 1.60 9.32 -6.93
C ASN A 326 1.83 10.81 -7.25
N PRO A 327 3.02 11.39 -6.98
CA PRO A 327 3.30 12.81 -7.21
C PRO A 327 3.28 13.23 -8.68
N ARG A 328 3.36 12.27 -9.60
CA ARG A 328 3.26 12.51 -11.06
C ARG A 328 1.82 12.36 -11.57
N GLY A 329 0.88 12.06 -10.69
CA GLY A 329 -0.54 11.90 -10.97
C GLY A 329 -1.39 13.08 -10.53
N ASP A 330 -2.48 12.77 -9.80
CA ASP A 330 -3.52 13.74 -9.41
C ASP A 330 -3.08 14.70 -8.29
N PHE A 331 -2.09 14.32 -7.49
CA PHE A 331 -1.55 15.13 -6.40
C PHE A 331 -0.22 15.76 -6.79
N ARG A 332 -0.30 16.92 -7.45
CA ARG A 332 0.82 17.83 -7.62
C ARG A 332 0.66 18.97 -6.63
N TYR A 333 1.59 19.09 -5.73
CA TYR A 333 1.70 20.24 -4.82
C TYR A 333 2.76 21.21 -5.33
#